data_9d2c5e72bfeee209daa4c04b8db28c0f
#
_entry.id   9d2c5e72bfeee209daa4c04b8db28c0f
#
_cell.length_a   1.000
_cell.length_b   1.000
_cell.length_c   1.000
_cell.angle_alpha   90.00
_cell.angle_beta   90.00
_cell.angle_gamma   90.00
#
_symmetry.space_group_name_H-M   'P 1'
#
loop_
_entity.id
_entity.type
_entity.pdbx_description
1 polymer ?
#
loop_
_entity_poly.entity_id
_entity_poly.type
_entity_poly.pdbx_seq_one_letter_code
_entity_poly.pdbx_strand_id
1 'polypeptide(L)'
;VKFWKEKSDKESMANSGIDPDREATLTRQSNGTYTLTLPVKQVTKLNVTGCLIGLTIGDVTYTGTLTGEIEKGNGILTIKNLPASVLTGSDVNKALTVTCNIQMDLSLLGEINTTARMCIWGK
;
A
#
# COMPACT_ATOMS: atom_id res chain seq x y z
N VAL A 1 2.23 -5.26 6.76
CA VAL A 1 1.28 -5.09 5.65
C VAL A 1 1.55 -6.15 4.60
N LYS A 2 0.51 -6.80 4.15
CA LYS A 2 0.64 -7.81 3.10
C LYS A 2 -0.59 -7.77 2.20
N PHE A 3 -0.36 -8.01 0.92
CA PHE A 3 -1.43 -8.05 -0.08
C PHE A 3 -1.55 -9.44 -0.69
N TRP A 4 -2.79 -9.87 -0.91
CA TRP A 4 -3.12 -11.09 -1.64
C TRP A 4 -3.95 -10.74 -2.87
N LYS A 5 -3.96 -11.64 -3.84
CA LYS A 5 -4.84 -11.49 -5.00
C LYS A 5 -6.30 -11.42 -4.56
N GLU A 6 -7.13 -10.72 -5.33
CA GLU A 6 -8.55 -10.53 -5.01
C GLU A 6 -9.31 -11.85 -4.85
N LYS A 7 -9.03 -12.81 -5.73
CA LYS A 7 -9.80 -14.05 -5.80
C LYS A 7 -9.02 -15.31 -5.46
N SER A 8 -7.84 -15.20 -4.88
CA SER A 8 -7.05 -16.35 -4.45
C SER A 8 -6.14 -15.96 -3.30
N ASP A 9 -5.69 -16.96 -2.55
CA ASP A 9 -4.78 -16.72 -1.42
C ASP A 9 -3.32 -16.68 -1.83
N LYS A 10 -3.05 -16.46 -3.12
CA LYS A 10 -1.70 -16.19 -3.61
C LYS A 10 -1.34 -14.72 -3.38
N GLU A 11 -0.06 -14.44 -3.22
CA GLU A 11 0.42 -13.09 -3.01
C GLU A 11 0.13 -12.19 -4.23
N SER A 12 -0.32 -10.97 -3.97
CA SER A 12 -0.52 -9.97 -5.01
C SER A 12 0.82 -9.40 -5.47
N MET A 13 0.90 -9.03 -6.74
CA MET A 13 2.03 -8.28 -7.24
C MET A 13 2.20 -6.92 -6.54
N ALA A 14 1.18 -6.41 -5.87
CA ALA A 14 1.28 -5.19 -5.09
C ALA A 14 2.35 -5.29 -3.99
N ASN A 15 2.68 -6.49 -3.51
CA ASN A 15 3.76 -6.68 -2.54
C ASN A 15 5.12 -6.28 -3.10
N SER A 16 5.30 -6.27 -4.42
CA SER A 16 6.56 -5.81 -5.02
C SER A 16 6.79 -4.31 -4.82
N GLY A 17 5.74 -3.58 -4.52
CA GLY A 17 5.83 -2.15 -4.19
C GLY A 17 6.16 -1.86 -2.73
N ILE A 18 6.30 -2.88 -1.90
CA ILE A 18 6.60 -2.76 -0.49
C ILE A 18 8.00 -3.30 -0.23
N ASP A 19 8.78 -2.57 0.58
CA ASP A 19 10.13 -3.01 0.95
C ASP A 19 10.07 -3.92 2.19
N PRO A 20 10.30 -5.24 2.05
CA PRO A 20 10.23 -6.15 3.19
C PRO A 20 11.41 -6.04 4.15
N ASP A 21 12.50 -5.38 3.72
CA ASP A 21 13.70 -5.22 4.53
C ASP A 21 13.62 -4.02 5.47
N ARG A 22 12.59 -3.18 5.32
CA ARG A 22 12.35 -2.03 6.19
C ARG A 22 10.98 -2.16 6.83
N GLU A 23 10.90 -1.83 8.10
CA GLU A 23 9.68 -2.03 8.90
C GLU A 23 8.67 -0.91 8.66
N ALA A 24 7.41 -1.28 8.41
CA ALA A 24 6.32 -0.33 8.38
C ALA A 24 5.90 0.05 9.80
N THR A 25 5.45 1.29 9.99
CA THR A 25 5.02 1.79 11.28
C THR A 25 3.58 2.24 11.21
N LEU A 26 2.78 1.87 12.20
CA LEU A 26 1.40 2.30 12.32
C LEU A 26 1.26 3.12 13.60
N THR A 27 0.89 4.39 13.48
CA THR A 27 0.80 5.32 14.60
C THR A 27 -0.65 5.73 14.84
N ARG A 28 -1.13 5.53 16.07
CA ARG A 28 -2.47 5.97 16.46
C ARG A 28 -2.48 7.47 16.70
N GLN A 29 -3.45 8.16 16.13
CA GLN A 29 -3.64 9.59 16.30
C GLN A 29 -4.65 9.88 17.41
N SER A 30 -4.64 11.10 17.92
CA SER A 30 -5.53 11.52 19.02
C SER A 30 -7.02 11.42 18.67
N ASN A 31 -7.36 11.50 17.37
CA ASN A 31 -8.74 11.39 16.90
C ASN A 31 -9.20 9.94 16.64
N GLY A 32 -8.38 8.95 17.00
CA GLY A 32 -8.72 7.54 16.81
C GLY A 32 -8.39 6.98 15.43
N THR A 33 -7.86 7.78 14.53
CA THR A 33 -7.37 7.30 13.24
C THR A 33 -5.91 6.87 13.33
N TYR A 34 -5.39 6.28 12.24
CA TYR A 34 -4.02 5.79 12.19
C TYR A 34 -3.27 6.41 11.03
N THR A 35 -1.97 6.60 11.23
CA THR A 35 -1.03 6.97 10.17
C THR A 35 -0.14 5.78 9.88
N LEU A 36 -0.15 5.33 8.62
CA LEU A 36 0.72 4.25 8.15
C LEU A 36 1.94 4.85 7.48
N THR A 37 3.13 4.51 7.99
CA THR A 37 4.40 4.86 7.37
C THR A 37 4.94 3.59 6.75
N LEU A 38 4.91 3.51 5.42
CA LEU A 38 5.19 2.28 4.68
C LEU A 38 6.42 2.48 3.79
N PRO A 39 7.53 1.74 4.07
CA PRO A 39 8.65 1.71 3.13
C PRO A 39 8.23 1.08 1.81
N VAL A 40 8.51 1.76 0.70
CA VAL A 40 8.06 1.35 -0.63
C VAL A 40 9.20 1.21 -1.60
N LYS A 41 8.98 0.40 -2.63
CA LYS A 41 9.91 0.15 -3.73
C LYS A 41 9.28 0.51 -5.06
N GLN A 42 10.11 0.70 -6.08
CA GLN A 42 9.61 0.81 -7.44
C GLN A 42 8.89 -0.47 -7.87
N VAL A 43 7.76 -0.29 -8.54
CA VAL A 43 7.04 -1.36 -9.23
C VAL A 43 7.36 -1.24 -10.71
N THR A 44 7.67 -2.35 -11.37
CA THR A 44 7.92 -2.38 -12.82
C THR A 44 6.84 -3.21 -13.50
N LYS A 45 6.19 -2.61 -14.49
CA LYS A 45 5.18 -3.29 -15.30
C LYS A 45 5.33 -2.84 -16.74
N LEU A 46 5.46 -3.79 -17.69
CA LEU A 46 5.63 -3.52 -19.11
C LEU A 46 6.82 -2.57 -19.38
N ASN A 47 7.91 -2.77 -18.66
CA ASN A 47 9.13 -1.96 -18.73
C ASN A 47 8.95 -0.50 -18.29
N VAL A 48 7.86 -0.21 -17.57
CA VAL A 48 7.59 1.10 -16.99
C VAL A 48 7.68 0.99 -15.49
N THR A 49 8.36 1.93 -14.85
CA THR A 49 8.48 1.95 -13.40
C THR A 49 7.40 2.84 -12.79
N GLY A 50 7.05 2.54 -11.56
CA GLY A 50 6.07 3.33 -10.81
C GLY A 50 6.19 3.09 -9.33
N CYS A 51 5.27 3.64 -8.55
CA CYS A 51 5.24 3.48 -7.10
C CYS A 51 3.82 3.52 -6.55
N LEU A 52 3.64 2.86 -5.43
CA LEU A 52 2.40 2.92 -4.68
C LEU A 52 2.25 4.33 -4.08
N ILE A 53 1.11 4.98 -4.29
CA ILE A 53 0.85 6.33 -3.79
C ILE A 53 -0.33 6.40 -2.84
N GLY A 54 -1.13 5.37 -2.72
CA GLY A 54 -2.28 5.37 -1.84
C GLY A 54 -3.09 4.09 -1.91
N LEU A 55 -4.19 4.09 -1.18
CA LEU A 55 -5.11 2.96 -1.10
C LEU A 55 -6.54 3.47 -1.19
N THR A 56 -7.39 2.78 -1.91
CA THR A 56 -8.84 3.02 -1.89
C THR A 56 -9.49 1.87 -1.11
N ILE A 57 -10.19 2.22 -0.04
CA ILE A 57 -10.87 1.26 0.82
C ILE A 57 -12.36 1.64 0.84
N GLY A 58 -13.20 0.76 0.27
CA GLY A 58 -14.59 1.13 0.05
C GLY A 58 -14.69 2.29 -0.94
N ASP A 59 -15.38 3.35 -0.56
CA ASP A 59 -15.55 4.54 -1.40
C ASP A 59 -14.57 5.67 -1.07
N VAL A 60 -13.60 5.41 -0.20
CA VAL A 60 -12.66 6.44 0.26
C VAL A 60 -11.26 6.15 -0.25
N THR A 61 -10.67 7.16 -0.89
CA THR A 61 -9.28 7.10 -1.35
C THR A 61 -8.39 7.81 -0.34
N TYR A 62 -7.39 7.07 0.16
CA TYR A 62 -6.39 7.59 1.09
C TYR A 62 -5.09 7.81 0.32
N THR A 63 -4.91 9.01 -0.21
CA THR A 63 -3.70 9.36 -0.93
C THR A 63 -2.59 9.66 0.07
N GLY A 64 -1.44 9.02 -0.12
CA GLY A 64 -0.30 9.23 0.75
C GLY A 64 0.64 10.30 0.26
N THR A 65 1.65 10.58 1.06
CA THR A 65 2.76 11.44 0.71
C THR A 65 4.00 10.59 0.53
N LEU A 66 4.59 10.61 -0.65
CA LEU A 66 5.81 9.88 -0.94
C LEU A 66 7.01 10.76 -0.65
N THR A 67 7.94 10.26 0.19
CA THR A 67 9.18 10.93 0.51
C THR A 67 10.35 10.00 0.23
N GLY A 68 11.57 10.56 0.17
CA GLY A 68 12.77 9.81 -0.14
C GLY A 68 12.92 9.58 -1.64
N GLU A 69 13.90 8.75 -2.00
CA GLU A 69 14.21 8.45 -3.40
C GLU A 69 13.90 6.98 -3.68
N ILE A 70 12.74 6.74 -4.27
CA ILE A 70 12.26 5.37 -4.47
C ILE A 70 13.18 4.55 -5.37
N GLU A 71 13.80 5.18 -6.37
CA GLU A 71 14.75 4.53 -7.26
C GLU A 71 16.04 4.11 -6.55
N LYS A 72 16.33 4.68 -5.40
CA LYS A 72 17.48 4.32 -4.57
C LYS A 72 17.12 3.38 -3.42
N GLY A 73 15.87 2.95 -3.36
CA GLY A 73 15.41 2.02 -2.34
C GLY A 73 15.15 2.63 -0.97
N ASN A 74 14.98 3.96 -0.89
CA ASN A 74 14.68 4.62 0.39
C ASN A 74 13.35 5.38 0.39
N GLY A 75 12.44 5.04 -0.53
CA GLY A 75 11.12 5.66 -0.57
C GLY A 75 10.26 5.31 0.63
N ILE A 76 9.47 6.26 1.10
CA ILE A 76 8.52 6.06 2.19
C ILE A 76 7.20 6.71 1.82
N LEU A 77 6.12 5.93 1.94
CA LEU A 77 4.76 6.39 1.72
C LEU A 77 4.07 6.58 3.07
N THR A 78 3.59 7.79 3.33
CA THR A 78 2.87 8.10 4.56
C THR A 78 1.39 8.30 4.23
N ILE A 79 0.53 7.45 4.78
CA ILE A 79 -0.93 7.50 4.56
C ILE A 79 -1.59 7.84 5.89
N LYS A 80 -2.35 8.94 5.93
CA LYS A 80 -3.00 9.43 7.14
C LYS A 80 -4.49 9.14 7.15
N ASN A 81 -5.10 9.28 8.32
CA ASN A 81 -6.55 9.21 8.52
C ASN A 81 -7.17 7.84 8.25
N LEU A 82 -6.37 6.78 8.37
CA LEU A 82 -6.89 5.41 8.23
C LEU A 82 -7.77 5.05 9.44
N PRO A 83 -8.96 4.47 9.22
CA PRO A 83 -9.80 4.05 10.33
C PRO A 83 -9.25 2.82 11.04
N ALA A 84 -9.62 2.61 12.30
CA ALA A 84 -9.17 1.46 13.08
C ALA A 84 -9.56 0.12 12.43
N SER A 85 -10.59 0.10 11.61
CA SER A 85 -11.04 -1.11 10.91
C SER A 85 -10.02 -1.67 9.91
N VAL A 86 -8.99 -0.89 9.53
CA VAL A 86 -7.93 -1.41 8.66
C VAL A 86 -7.00 -2.38 9.38
N LEU A 87 -7.02 -2.43 10.70
CA LEU A 87 -6.24 -3.38 11.50
C LEU A 87 -6.93 -4.73 11.50
N THR A 88 -6.57 -5.57 10.55
CA THR A 88 -7.22 -6.88 10.35
C THR A 88 -6.51 -8.03 11.03
N GLY A 89 -5.27 -7.84 11.47
CA GLY A 89 -4.39 -8.93 11.85
C GLY A 89 -3.77 -9.59 10.62
N SER A 90 -3.03 -10.68 10.81
CA SER A 90 -2.28 -11.35 9.74
C SER A 90 -3.08 -12.45 9.02
N ASP A 91 -4.31 -12.71 9.42
CA ASP A 91 -5.14 -13.77 8.84
C ASP A 91 -5.73 -13.33 7.50
N VAL A 92 -5.36 -14.02 6.42
CA VAL A 92 -5.85 -13.72 5.07
C VAL A 92 -7.37 -13.80 4.96
N ASN A 93 -8.02 -14.62 5.78
CA ASN A 93 -9.48 -14.74 5.76
C ASN A 93 -10.18 -13.48 6.30
N LYS A 94 -9.44 -12.61 6.96
CA LYS A 94 -9.95 -11.33 7.49
C LYS A 94 -9.44 -10.13 6.68
N ALA A 95 -8.73 -10.37 5.57
CA ALA A 95 -8.17 -9.31 4.76
C ALA A 95 -9.26 -8.41 4.16
N LEU A 96 -8.97 -7.12 4.08
CA LEU A 96 -9.87 -6.14 3.47
C LEU A 96 -9.63 -6.08 1.97
N THR A 97 -10.71 -5.97 1.20
CA THR A 97 -10.60 -5.67 -0.22
C THR A 97 -10.26 -4.21 -0.40
N VAL A 98 -9.15 -3.94 -1.08
CA VAL A 98 -8.66 -2.58 -1.31
C VAL A 98 -8.24 -2.42 -2.75
N THR A 99 -8.18 -1.17 -3.22
CA THR A 99 -7.56 -0.85 -4.51
C THR A 99 -6.23 -0.17 -4.22
N CYS A 100 -5.15 -0.73 -4.77
CA CYS A 100 -3.83 -0.15 -4.65
C CYS A 100 -3.66 0.88 -5.77
N ASN A 101 -3.42 2.14 -5.41
CA ASN A 101 -3.23 3.22 -6.37
C ASN A 101 -1.73 3.32 -6.68
N ILE A 102 -1.37 3.04 -7.93
CA ILE A 102 0.02 3.00 -8.38
C ILE A 102 0.22 4.05 -9.47
N GLN A 103 1.12 4.99 -9.24
CA GLN A 103 1.48 6.01 -10.22
C GLN A 103 2.63 5.50 -11.07
N MET A 104 2.45 5.49 -12.39
CA MET A 104 3.46 5.06 -13.35
C MET A 104 4.19 6.27 -13.96
N ASP A 105 5.48 6.09 -14.28
CA ASP A 105 6.32 7.16 -14.81
C ASP A 105 5.93 7.61 -16.22
N LEU A 106 5.42 6.68 -17.05
CA LEU A 106 4.98 7.05 -18.39
C LEU A 106 3.57 7.66 -18.35
N SER A 107 3.43 8.83 -18.91
CA SER A 107 2.15 9.53 -18.96
C SER A 107 1.06 8.75 -19.69
N LEU A 108 1.43 7.87 -20.63
CA LEU A 108 0.48 7.01 -21.35
C LEU A 108 -0.24 6.02 -20.44
N LEU A 109 0.44 5.55 -19.39
CA LEU A 109 -0.14 4.62 -18.44
C LEU A 109 -0.77 5.32 -17.24
N GLY A 110 -0.25 6.52 -16.88
CA GLY A 110 -0.75 7.31 -15.77
C GLY A 110 -0.83 6.50 -14.48
N GLU A 111 -1.99 6.52 -13.85
CA GLU A 111 -2.25 5.77 -12.64
C GLU A 111 -2.84 4.40 -12.97
N ILE A 112 -2.32 3.37 -12.33
CA ILE A 112 -2.85 2.00 -12.44
C ILE A 112 -3.43 1.62 -11.09
N ASN A 113 -4.66 1.09 -11.09
CA ASN A 113 -5.33 0.65 -9.89
C ASN A 113 -5.44 -0.87 -9.91
N THR A 114 -4.93 -1.52 -8.88
CA THR A 114 -4.94 -2.98 -8.76
C THR A 114 -5.75 -3.37 -7.53
N THR A 115 -6.80 -4.16 -7.72
CA THR A 115 -7.60 -4.66 -6.61
C THR A 115 -6.87 -5.82 -5.94
N ALA A 116 -6.82 -5.78 -4.62
CA ALA A 116 -6.16 -6.79 -3.81
C ALA A 116 -6.89 -6.92 -2.46
N ARG A 117 -6.51 -7.93 -1.68
CA ARG A 117 -6.93 -8.03 -0.29
C ARG A 117 -5.73 -7.72 0.58
N MET A 118 -5.94 -6.92 1.60
CA MET A 118 -4.87 -6.38 2.43
C MET A 118 -5.05 -6.76 3.89
N CYS A 119 -3.94 -7.16 4.52
CA CYS A 119 -3.86 -7.25 5.98
C CYS A 119 -2.87 -6.23 6.52
N ILE A 120 -3.27 -5.56 7.58
CA ILE A 120 -2.39 -4.68 8.35
C ILE A 120 -2.44 -5.16 9.80
N TRP A 121 -1.28 -5.35 10.40
CA TRP A 121 -1.19 -5.76 11.81
C TRP A 121 -0.01 -5.09 12.48
N GLY A 122 -0.16 -4.87 13.78
CA GLY A 122 0.92 -4.40 14.64
C GLY A 122 1.62 -5.56 15.33
N LYS A 123 2.77 -5.28 15.84
CA LYS A 123 3.49 -6.22 16.70
C LYS A 123 2.96 -6.16 18.12
#